data_7810c0c72fcdfb498bbbe62fc8d63e58
#
_entry.id   7810c0c72fcdfb498bbbe62fc8d63e58
#
_cell.length_a   1.000
_cell.length_b   1.000
_cell.length_c   1.000
_cell.angle_alpha   90.00
_cell.angle_beta   90.00
_cell.angle_gamma   90.00
#
_symmetry.space_group_name_H-M   'P 1'
#
loop_
_entity.id
_entity.type
_entity.pdbx_description
1 polymer ?
#
loop_
_entity_poly.entity_id
_entity_poly.type
_entity_poly.pdbx_seq_one_letter_code
_entity_poly.pdbx_strand_id
1 'polypeptide(L)'
;MKETVIEEGYDKDAEVEKWLWMDAVVWQMPGWWMGEPWTVKKYIDEVFTAGVGENKLVANDGRHRVNPTEGYGTGGLLHGKKHMISSTWNAPIEAFTREGDFFEGAGVDGVYLHFHKANEFLGTTRLPSFICNDVIKNPQVERYLADYRAHLEKVFGKA
;
A
#
# COMPACT_ATOMS: atom_id res chain seq x y z
N MET A 1 -11.85 -0.29 7.11
CA MET A 1 -12.70 0.88 6.76
C MET A 1 -14.14 0.49 7.03
N LYS A 2 -14.92 1.31 7.72
CA LYS A 2 -16.36 1.06 7.85
C LYS A 2 -16.98 1.21 6.45
N GLU A 3 -17.83 0.29 6.06
CA GLU A 3 -18.59 0.34 4.78
C GLU A 3 -19.30 1.69 4.57
N THR A 4 -19.72 2.33 5.65
CA THR A 4 -20.34 3.65 5.66
C THR A 4 -19.56 4.74 4.92
N VAL A 5 -18.23 4.77 4.97
CA VAL A 5 -17.44 5.78 4.27
C VAL A 5 -17.51 5.62 2.75
N ILE A 6 -17.81 4.43 2.27
CA ILE A 6 -17.90 4.13 0.83
C ILE A 6 -19.30 4.44 0.30
N GLU A 7 -20.34 4.16 1.09
CA GLU A 7 -21.74 4.43 0.74
C GLU A 7 -22.05 5.93 0.79
N GLU A 8 -21.50 6.64 1.78
CA GLU A 8 -21.71 8.07 1.97
C GLU A 8 -20.79 8.94 1.10
N GLY A 9 -19.75 8.33 0.49
CA GLY A 9 -18.74 9.03 -0.26
C GLY A 9 -17.69 9.71 0.64
N TYR A 10 -16.77 10.40 0.02
CA TYR A 10 -15.74 11.22 0.67
C TYR A 10 -15.34 12.38 -0.23
N ASP A 11 -14.86 13.44 0.38
CA ASP A 11 -14.31 14.61 -0.32
C ASP A 11 -12.90 14.25 -0.83
N LYS A 12 -12.74 14.15 -2.14
CA LYS A 12 -11.48 13.75 -2.77
C LYS A 12 -10.37 14.77 -2.53
N ASP A 13 -10.71 16.04 -2.48
CA ASP A 13 -9.74 17.12 -2.27
C ASP A 13 -9.23 17.07 -0.82
N ALA A 14 -10.12 16.85 0.14
CA ALA A 14 -9.73 16.64 1.53
C ALA A 14 -8.86 15.38 1.71
N GLU A 15 -9.10 14.32 0.94
CA GLU A 15 -8.23 13.13 0.95
C GLU A 15 -6.86 13.43 0.33
N VAL A 16 -6.78 14.18 -0.77
CA VAL A 16 -5.52 14.63 -1.36
C VAL A 16 -4.70 15.46 -0.36
N GLU A 17 -5.32 16.36 0.40
CA GLU A 17 -4.63 17.12 1.44
C GLU A 17 -4.04 16.22 2.54
N LYS A 18 -4.67 15.09 2.90
CA LYS A 18 -4.08 14.11 3.83
C LYS A 18 -2.80 13.48 3.26
N TRP A 19 -2.75 13.22 1.96
CA TRP A 19 -1.54 12.74 1.29
C TRP A 19 -0.40 13.76 1.32
N LEU A 20 -0.73 15.04 1.19
CA LEU A 20 0.26 16.11 1.31
C LEU A 20 0.75 16.31 2.74
N TRP A 21 -0.12 16.10 3.72
CA TRP A 21 0.17 16.29 5.14
C TRP A 21 0.95 15.12 5.77
N MET A 22 0.64 13.88 5.44
CA MET A 22 1.23 12.69 6.07
C MET A 22 2.76 12.63 5.91
N ASP A 23 3.46 12.01 6.85
CA ASP A 23 4.84 11.54 6.68
C ASP A 23 4.89 10.10 6.19
N ALA A 24 3.92 9.31 6.62
CA ALA A 24 3.76 7.92 6.20
C ALA A 24 2.29 7.50 6.16
N VAL A 25 1.94 6.63 5.22
CA VAL A 25 0.64 5.94 5.17
C VAL A 25 0.82 4.46 5.50
N VAL A 26 -0.05 3.93 6.34
CA VAL A 26 -0.18 2.50 6.59
C VAL A 26 -1.50 2.01 6.00
N TRP A 27 -1.40 1.16 4.99
CA TRP A 27 -2.53 0.50 4.37
C TRP A 27 -2.90 -0.75 5.19
N GLN A 28 -3.84 -0.59 6.12
CA GLN A 28 -4.36 -1.71 6.90
C GLN A 28 -5.56 -2.31 6.20
N MET A 29 -5.41 -3.51 5.64
CA MET A 29 -6.44 -4.13 4.82
C MET A 29 -6.38 -5.67 4.85
N PRO A 30 -7.52 -6.37 4.64
CA PRO A 30 -7.49 -7.80 4.38
C PRO A 30 -7.01 -8.09 2.95
N GLY A 31 -6.41 -9.25 2.75
CA GLY A 31 -6.19 -9.80 1.42
C GLY A 31 -7.49 -10.40 0.87
N TRP A 32 -8.03 -9.83 -0.20
CA TRP A 32 -9.21 -10.30 -0.91
C TRP A 32 -8.87 -10.64 -2.35
N TRP A 33 -9.23 -11.85 -2.77
CA TRP A 33 -9.00 -12.30 -4.14
C TRP A 33 -7.58 -11.97 -4.66
N MET A 34 -6.61 -12.33 -3.82
CA MET A 34 -5.16 -12.20 -4.09
C MET A 34 -4.62 -10.76 -4.15
N GLY A 35 -5.37 -9.80 -3.63
CA GLY A 35 -4.96 -8.39 -3.62
C GLY A 35 -5.70 -7.57 -2.57
N GLU A 36 -5.78 -6.28 -2.80
CA GLU A 36 -6.53 -5.33 -1.97
C GLU A 36 -8.05 -5.45 -2.22
N PRO A 37 -8.90 -5.09 -1.23
CA PRO A 37 -10.33 -4.94 -1.43
C PRO A 37 -10.66 -3.91 -2.52
N TRP A 38 -11.73 -4.13 -3.28
CA TRP A 38 -12.18 -3.21 -4.33
C TRP A 38 -12.39 -1.78 -3.82
N THR A 39 -12.75 -1.61 -2.56
CA THR A 39 -12.94 -0.32 -1.91
C THR A 39 -11.64 0.47 -1.77
N VAL A 40 -10.53 -0.23 -1.50
CA VAL A 40 -9.19 0.35 -1.46
C VAL A 40 -8.77 0.73 -2.88
N LYS A 41 -9.03 -0.12 -3.86
CA LYS A 41 -8.75 0.18 -5.26
C LYS A 41 -9.56 1.38 -5.76
N LYS A 42 -10.86 1.46 -5.40
CA LYS A 42 -11.70 2.63 -5.69
C LYS A 42 -11.11 3.92 -5.11
N TYR A 43 -10.68 3.88 -3.83
CA TYR A 43 -10.05 5.03 -3.19
C TYR A 43 -8.79 5.49 -3.96
N ILE A 44 -7.91 4.55 -4.32
CA ILE A 44 -6.72 4.84 -5.12
C ILE A 44 -7.09 5.49 -6.44
N ASP A 45 -8.01 4.88 -7.19
CA ASP A 45 -8.40 5.36 -8.51
C ASP A 45 -9.00 6.78 -8.46
N GLU A 46 -9.79 7.09 -7.44
CA GLU A 46 -10.43 8.38 -7.32
C GLU A 46 -9.50 9.45 -6.75
N VAL A 47 -8.82 9.17 -5.63
CA VAL A 47 -8.01 10.17 -4.91
C VAL A 47 -6.70 10.43 -5.65
N PHE A 48 -6.02 9.39 -6.14
CA PHE A 48 -4.77 9.60 -6.88
C PHE A 48 -5.04 10.33 -8.20
N THR A 49 -6.13 9.98 -8.90
CA THR A 49 -6.52 10.69 -10.12
C THR A 49 -6.85 12.16 -9.85
N ALA A 50 -7.57 12.47 -8.78
CA ALA A 50 -7.82 13.86 -8.38
C ALA A 50 -6.51 14.61 -8.12
N GLY A 51 -5.62 14.05 -7.31
CA GLY A 51 -4.32 14.65 -6.98
C GLY A 51 -3.37 14.80 -8.17
N VAL A 52 -3.44 13.89 -9.15
CA VAL A 52 -2.72 14.03 -10.43
C VAL A 52 -3.32 15.17 -11.26
N GLY A 53 -4.65 15.24 -11.37
CA GLY A 53 -5.36 16.30 -12.12
C GLY A 53 -5.04 17.70 -11.60
N GLU A 54 -4.75 17.84 -10.30
CA GLU A 54 -4.37 19.10 -9.66
C GLU A 54 -2.86 19.36 -9.62
N ASN A 55 -2.04 18.46 -10.18
CA ASN A 55 -0.57 18.48 -10.08
C ASN A 55 -0.05 18.54 -8.62
N LYS A 56 -0.77 17.93 -7.68
CA LYS A 56 -0.42 17.89 -6.26
C LYS A 56 0.36 16.62 -5.88
N LEU A 57 0.00 15.47 -6.45
CA LEU A 57 0.63 14.19 -6.13
C LEU A 57 1.66 13.76 -7.17
N VAL A 58 1.46 14.11 -8.42
CA VAL A 58 2.35 13.76 -9.55
C VAL A 58 2.42 14.94 -10.50
N ALA A 59 3.61 15.37 -10.89
CA ALA A 59 3.84 16.43 -11.86
C ALA A 59 3.71 15.92 -13.31
N ASN A 60 4.24 14.72 -13.58
CA ASN A 60 4.23 14.04 -14.87
C ASN A 60 4.59 12.56 -14.68
N ASP A 61 4.67 11.79 -15.75
CA ASP A 61 5.03 10.37 -15.68
C ASP A 61 6.55 10.10 -15.54
N GLY A 62 7.38 11.14 -15.49
CA GLY A 62 8.84 11.07 -15.34
C GLY A 62 9.61 10.95 -16.66
N ARG A 63 8.94 10.69 -17.77
CA ARG A 63 9.59 10.54 -19.08
C ARG A 63 9.92 11.89 -19.70
N HIS A 64 11.01 11.94 -20.45
CA HIS A 64 11.40 13.10 -21.22
C HIS A 64 11.17 12.90 -22.72
N ARG A 65 10.79 13.95 -23.45
CA ARG A 65 10.56 13.88 -24.90
C ARG A 65 11.78 13.42 -25.70
N VAL A 66 12.98 13.71 -25.20
CA VAL A 66 14.25 13.34 -25.87
C VAL A 66 14.57 11.85 -25.65
N ASN A 67 14.17 11.28 -24.51
CA ASN A 67 14.31 9.87 -24.20
C ASN A 67 13.03 9.31 -23.59
N PRO A 68 12.02 8.97 -24.40
CA PRO A 68 10.69 8.60 -23.92
C PRO A 68 10.61 7.17 -23.34
N THR A 69 11.70 6.43 -23.36
CA THR A 69 11.77 5.05 -22.82
C THR A 69 12.31 4.98 -21.39
N GLU A 70 12.85 6.10 -20.87
CA GLU A 70 13.45 6.17 -19.54
C GLU A 70 12.67 7.09 -18.60
N GLY A 71 12.86 6.88 -17.31
CA GLY A 71 12.33 7.75 -16.26
C GLY A 71 10.86 7.51 -15.88
N TYR A 72 10.16 6.54 -16.49
CA TYR A 72 8.76 6.28 -16.14
C TYR A 72 8.58 6.00 -14.65
N GLY A 73 7.63 6.70 -14.03
CA GLY A 73 7.31 6.58 -12.61
C GLY A 73 8.17 7.48 -11.69
N THR A 74 8.98 8.39 -12.24
CA THR A 74 9.83 9.29 -11.42
C THR A 74 9.25 10.70 -11.23
N GLY A 75 8.06 10.97 -11.74
CA GLY A 75 7.43 12.29 -11.67
C GLY A 75 6.55 12.53 -10.43
N GLY A 76 6.59 11.63 -9.45
CA GLY A 76 5.86 11.79 -8.19
C GLY A 76 6.37 12.94 -7.34
N LEU A 77 5.51 13.58 -6.57
CA LEU A 77 5.82 14.76 -5.77
C LEU A 77 5.94 14.48 -4.26
N LEU A 78 5.61 13.26 -3.81
CA LEU A 78 5.61 12.88 -2.40
C LEU A 78 6.97 12.34 -1.93
N HIS A 79 8.07 12.92 -2.42
CA HIS A 79 9.43 12.55 -1.99
C HIS A 79 9.62 12.75 -0.48
N GLY A 80 10.31 11.79 0.15
CA GLY A 80 10.51 11.78 1.61
C GLY A 80 9.37 11.14 2.40
N LYS A 81 8.19 11.01 1.81
CA LYS A 81 7.05 10.31 2.42
C LYS A 81 7.15 8.81 2.20
N LYS A 82 6.48 8.03 3.05
CA LYS A 82 6.63 6.58 3.11
C LYS A 82 5.28 5.89 3.01
N HIS A 83 5.27 4.63 2.55
CA HIS A 83 4.09 3.78 2.61
C HIS A 83 4.44 2.39 3.13
N MET A 84 3.51 1.78 3.86
CA MET A 84 3.60 0.43 4.39
C MET A 84 2.28 -0.30 4.16
N ILE A 85 2.36 -1.59 3.83
CA ILE A 85 1.18 -2.47 3.83
C ILE A 85 1.16 -3.26 5.14
N SER A 86 -0.01 -3.31 5.79
CA SER A 86 -0.32 -4.21 6.89
C SER A 86 -1.56 -4.99 6.51
N SER A 87 -1.41 -6.30 6.28
CA SER A 87 -2.51 -7.11 5.75
C SER A 87 -2.82 -8.34 6.59
N THR A 88 -4.08 -8.78 6.53
CA THR A 88 -4.54 -10.02 7.15
C THR A 88 -4.96 -11.02 6.07
N TRP A 89 -4.53 -12.26 6.21
CA TRP A 89 -4.79 -13.32 5.22
C TRP A 89 -5.20 -14.64 5.87
N ASN A 90 -6.07 -15.36 5.23
CA ASN A 90 -6.38 -16.75 5.60
C ASN A 90 -5.39 -17.76 4.98
N ALA A 91 -4.41 -17.32 4.23
CA ALA A 91 -3.35 -18.17 3.68
C ALA A 91 -2.21 -18.32 4.71
N PRO A 92 -1.59 -19.50 4.84
CA PRO A 92 -0.38 -19.69 5.66
C PRO A 92 0.79 -18.95 5.04
N ILE A 93 1.81 -18.63 5.84
CA ILE A 93 2.96 -17.86 5.36
C ILE A 93 3.75 -18.59 4.26
N GLU A 94 3.76 -19.91 4.30
CA GLU A 94 4.41 -20.77 3.30
C GLU A 94 3.84 -20.53 1.89
N ALA A 95 2.56 -20.24 1.78
CA ALA A 95 1.93 -19.93 0.49
C ALA A 95 2.61 -18.73 -0.21
N PHE A 96 3.18 -17.80 0.56
CA PHE A 96 3.88 -16.62 0.04
C PHE A 96 5.36 -16.83 -0.17
N THR A 97 6.00 -17.65 0.69
CA THR A 97 7.46 -17.66 0.81
C THR A 97 8.12 -18.88 0.20
N ARG A 98 7.36 -19.99 0.01
CA ARG A 98 7.92 -21.22 -0.53
C ARG A 98 7.82 -21.22 -2.04
N GLU A 99 8.94 -21.49 -2.70
CA GLU A 99 9.00 -21.72 -4.12
C GLU A 99 8.14 -22.95 -4.50
N GLY A 100 7.29 -22.78 -5.53
CA GLY A 100 6.35 -23.82 -5.96
C GLY A 100 5.00 -23.84 -5.21
N ASP A 101 4.84 -23.11 -4.11
CA ASP A 101 3.54 -22.89 -3.47
C ASP A 101 2.74 -21.79 -4.21
N PHE A 102 1.53 -21.48 -3.74
CA PHE A 102 0.51 -20.71 -4.48
C PHE A 102 0.98 -19.36 -5.03
N PHE A 103 1.81 -18.63 -4.29
CA PHE A 103 2.39 -17.35 -4.72
C PHE A 103 3.83 -17.49 -5.20
N GLU A 104 4.30 -18.71 -5.52
CA GLU A 104 5.58 -18.99 -6.17
C GLU A 104 6.80 -18.39 -5.48
N GLY A 105 6.76 -18.24 -4.16
CA GLY A 105 7.86 -17.66 -3.39
C GLY A 105 8.01 -16.14 -3.53
N ALA A 106 7.04 -15.45 -4.15
CA ALA A 106 7.09 -14.00 -4.38
C ALA A 106 7.16 -13.16 -3.09
N GLY A 107 6.79 -13.76 -1.96
CA GLY A 107 6.65 -13.03 -0.71
C GLY A 107 5.45 -12.07 -0.70
N VAL A 108 5.19 -11.47 0.44
CA VAL A 108 4.05 -10.54 0.60
C VAL A 108 4.20 -9.32 -0.32
N ASP A 109 5.38 -8.73 -0.37
CA ASP A 109 5.64 -7.55 -1.21
C ASP A 109 5.58 -7.86 -2.70
N GLY A 110 5.88 -9.11 -3.10
CA GLY A 110 5.73 -9.56 -4.48
C GLY A 110 4.27 -9.68 -4.90
N VAL A 111 3.42 -10.21 -4.03
CA VAL A 111 1.97 -10.28 -4.25
C VAL A 111 1.37 -8.88 -4.38
N TYR A 112 1.82 -7.92 -3.59
CA TYR A 112 1.38 -6.53 -3.63
C TYR A 112 2.24 -5.62 -4.51
N LEU A 113 3.03 -6.16 -5.45
CA LEU A 113 3.91 -5.34 -6.28
C LEU A 113 3.17 -4.21 -7.00
N HIS A 114 2.01 -4.49 -7.59
CA HIS A 114 1.19 -3.49 -8.29
C HIS A 114 0.75 -2.36 -7.34
N PHE A 115 0.39 -2.72 -6.12
CA PHE A 115 -0.04 -1.77 -5.09
C PHE A 115 1.12 -0.88 -4.62
N HIS A 116 2.29 -1.47 -4.40
CA HIS A 116 3.51 -0.72 -4.12
C HIS A 116 3.85 0.25 -5.25
N LYS A 117 3.75 -0.21 -6.51
CA LYS A 117 4.04 0.63 -7.67
C LYS A 117 3.08 1.80 -7.82
N ALA A 118 1.81 1.65 -7.47
CA ALA A 118 0.87 2.77 -7.43
C ALA A 118 1.29 3.83 -6.41
N ASN A 119 1.74 3.43 -5.21
CA ASN A 119 2.24 4.35 -4.19
C ASN A 119 3.61 4.97 -4.59
N GLU A 120 4.53 4.18 -5.11
CA GLU A 120 5.84 4.63 -5.58
C GLU A 120 5.72 5.62 -6.76
N PHE A 121 4.69 5.49 -7.58
CA PHE A 121 4.41 6.43 -8.67
C PHE A 121 4.10 7.84 -8.15
N LEU A 122 3.58 7.96 -6.92
CA LEU A 122 3.41 9.25 -6.25
C LEU A 122 4.73 9.79 -5.66
N GLY A 123 5.81 9.02 -5.66
CA GLY A 123 7.12 9.39 -5.10
C GLY A 123 7.37 8.89 -3.68
N THR A 124 6.47 8.08 -3.11
CA THR A 124 6.67 7.54 -1.75
C THR A 124 7.69 6.40 -1.74
N THR A 125 8.37 6.22 -0.61
CA THR A 125 9.30 5.12 -0.38
C THR A 125 8.62 3.98 0.36
N ARG A 126 8.81 2.75 -0.13
CA ARG A 126 8.29 1.54 0.49
C ARG A 126 8.99 1.26 1.82
N LEU A 127 8.18 0.94 2.84
CA LEU A 127 8.61 0.31 4.08
C LEU A 127 8.29 -1.18 4.05
N PRO A 128 8.99 -2.03 4.83
CA PRO A 128 8.68 -3.46 4.90
C PRO A 128 7.23 -3.70 5.27
N SER A 129 6.53 -4.53 4.52
CA SER A 129 5.13 -4.90 4.80
C SER A 129 5.01 -5.81 6.01
N PHE A 130 3.84 -5.80 6.66
CA PHE A 130 3.48 -6.70 7.75
C PHE A 130 2.30 -7.58 7.33
N ILE A 131 2.30 -8.83 7.76
CA ILE A 131 1.22 -9.77 7.50
C ILE A 131 0.82 -10.54 8.76
N CYS A 132 -0.51 -10.59 9.03
CA CYS A 132 -1.11 -11.60 9.87
C CYS A 132 -1.62 -12.72 8.95
N ASN A 133 -0.95 -13.85 8.95
CA ASN A 133 -1.28 -15.00 8.11
C ASN A 133 -2.19 -15.99 8.85
N ASP A 134 -2.92 -16.83 8.11
CA ASP A 134 -3.77 -17.93 8.64
C ASP A 134 -4.78 -17.49 9.72
N VAL A 135 -5.37 -16.30 9.53
CA VAL A 135 -6.20 -15.64 10.56
C VAL A 135 -7.54 -16.32 10.85
N ILE A 136 -7.97 -17.28 10.02
CA ILE A 136 -9.23 -18.03 10.22
C ILE A 136 -8.99 -19.43 10.75
N LYS A 137 -8.04 -20.18 10.15
CA LYS A 137 -7.81 -21.58 10.50
C LYS A 137 -6.90 -21.77 11.71
N ASN A 138 -5.94 -20.91 11.91
CA ASN A 138 -5.00 -20.95 13.03
C ASN A 138 -4.67 -19.55 13.56
N PRO A 139 -5.66 -18.80 14.09
CA PRO A 139 -5.47 -17.44 14.54
C PRO A 139 -4.52 -17.38 15.73
N GLN A 140 -3.50 -16.53 15.65
CA GLN A 140 -2.50 -16.28 16.68
C GLN A 140 -2.55 -14.79 17.09
N VAL A 141 -3.71 -14.31 17.51
CA VAL A 141 -4.00 -12.89 17.66
C VAL A 141 -3.01 -12.16 18.57
N GLU A 142 -2.72 -12.70 19.76
CA GLU A 142 -1.78 -12.10 20.69
C GLU A 142 -0.37 -12.00 20.11
N ARG A 143 0.09 -13.05 19.42
CA ARG A 143 1.37 -13.04 18.73
C ARG A 143 1.37 -11.99 17.63
N TYR A 144 0.34 -11.91 16.78
CA TYR A 144 0.28 -10.91 15.71
C TYR A 144 0.32 -9.49 16.25
N LEU A 145 -0.37 -9.20 17.36
CA LEU A 145 -0.32 -7.87 17.98
C LEU A 145 1.05 -7.54 18.55
N ALA A 146 1.73 -8.52 19.18
CA ALA A 146 3.09 -8.35 19.66
C ALA A 146 4.08 -8.13 18.52
N ASP A 147 4.01 -8.97 17.48
CA ASP A 147 4.87 -8.89 16.30
C ASP A 147 4.65 -7.58 15.53
N TYR A 148 3.39 -7.13 15.41
CA TYR A 148 3.07 -5.88 14.73
C TYR A 148 3.62 -4.68 15.50
N ARG A 149 3.52 -4.67 16.83
CA ARG A 149 4.12 -3.63 17.66
C ARG A 149 5.63 -3.58 17.47
N ALA A 150 6.31 -4.72 17.54
CA ALA A 150 7.75 -4.81 17.30
C ALA A 150 8.14 -4.37 15.88
N HIS A 151 7.30 -4.70 14.88
CA HIS A 151 7.49 -4.26 13.50
C HIS A 151 7.38 -2.74 13.37
N LEU A 152 6.36 -2.12 13.98
CA LEU A 152 6.21 -0.67 13.97
C LEU A 152 7.37 0.04 14.67
N GLU A 153 7.83 -0.46 15.82
CA GLU A 153 9.01 0.08 16.51
C GLU A 153 10.28 -0.01 15.64
N LYS A 154 10.44 -1.11 14.90
CA LYS A 154 11.57 -1.29 13.97
C LYS A 154 11.51 -0.34 12.77
N VAL A 155 10.32 -0.08 12.25
CA VAL A 155 10.11 0.69 11.01
C VAL A 155 10.06 2.19 11.26
N PHE A 156 9.42 2.61 12.35
CA PHE A 156 9.20 4.02 12.69
C PHE A 156 10.02 4.53 13.87
N GLY A 157 10.72 3.63 14.58
CA GLY A 157 11.40 3.95 15.84
C GLY A 157 10.46 3.81 17.05
N LYS A 158 11.05 3.88 18.25
CA LYS A 158 10.27 3.91 19.50
C LYS A 158 9.65 5.30 19.65
N ALA A 159 8.36 5.31 19.93
CA ALA A 159 7.63 6.52 20.29
C ALA A 159 8.12 7.08 21.65
#